data_28d91b6d8ca8d5413af0553d99f948e1
#
_entry.id   28d91b6d8ca8d5413af0553d99f948e1
#
_cell.length_a   1.000
_cell.length_b   1.000
_cell.length_c   1.000
_cell.angle_alpha   90.00
_cell.angle_beta   90.00
_cell.angle_gamma   90.00
#
_symmetry.space_group_name_H-M   'P 1'
#
loop_
_entity.id
_entity.type
_entity.pdbx_description
1 polymer ?
#
loop_
_entity_poly.entity_id
_entity_poly.type
_entity_poly.pdbx_seq_one_letter_code
_entity_poly.pdbx_strand_id
1 'polypeptide(L)'
;FTRSILERSIEGGYNFLSAMLSSETCQMMHRAHEYFDIMGLVKEQNPDFFLSMMDVPFVTTKAAYEHYENQLRRHILEPLEKVCGVDISDKAIRAAIEEHNDICGIISELGELRKLPNPPITSYEFHVLQLVSECCPQYLIKEKLRETLREVSKRKVDPKPNYRARLVVTGSEVDDPAFTKLLEDCGVYVVADRYCYGSFPGRQEIILS
;
A
#
# COMPACT_ATOMS: atom_id res chain seq x y z
N PHE A 1 -6.86 13.97 6.53
CA PHE A 1 -6.37 13.26 5.35
C PHE A 1 -6.45 14.14 4.11
N THR A 2 -7.61 14.35 3.46
CA THR A 2 -7.75 15.11 2.20
C THR A 2 -7.17 16.53 2.27
N ARG A 3 -7.36 17.23 3.40
CA ARG A 3 -6.79 18.57 3.63
C ARG A 3 -5.27 18.53 3.70
N SER A 4 -4.69 17.52 4.32
CA SER A 4 -3.23 17.37 4.42
C SER A 4 -2.61 17.11 3.05
N ILE A 5 -3.28 16.32 2.20
CA ILE A 5 -2.87 16.12 0.80
C ILE A 5 -2.92 17.46 0.05
N LEU A 6 -3.99 18.22 0.18
CA LEU A 6 -4.14 19.52 -0.46
C LEU A 6 -3.05 20.50 0.00
N GLU A 7 -2.86 20.63 1.31
CA GLU A 7 -1.83 21.50 1.89
C GLU A 7 -0.44 21.13 1.37
N ARG A 8 -0.08 19.86 1.43
CA ARG A 8 1.20 19.37 0.93
C ARG A 8 1.37 19.61 -0.58
N SER A 9 0.28 19.54 -1.35
CA SER A 9 0.30 19.85 -2.78
C SER A 9 0.56 21.35 -3.04
N ILE A 10 -0.10 22.24 -2.30
CA ILE A 10 0.12 23.70 -2.38
C ILE A 10 1.57 24.06 -2.03
N GLU A 11 2.16 23.38 -1.04
CA GLU A 11 3.56 23.54 -0.65
C GLU A 11 4.56 22.98 -1.69
N GLY A 12 4.08 22.36 -2.78
CA GLY A 12 4.91 21.76 -3.82
C GLY A 12 5.49 20.39 -3.46
N GLY A 13 5.01 19.78 -2.37
CA GLY A 13 5.52 18.49 -1.90
C GLY A 13 5.26 17.32 -2.84
N TYR A 14 4.40 17.49 -3.85
CA TYR A 14 4.08 16.49 -4.87
C TYR A 14 4.55 16.85 -6.28
N ASN A 15 5.34 17.91 -6.45
CA ASN A 15 5.80 18.38 -7.77
C ASN A 15 6.67 17.35 -8.52
N PHE A 16 7.19 16.34 -7.82
CA PHE A 16 7.96 15.24 -8.40
C PHE A 16 7.10 14.13 -9.04
N LEU A 17 5.78 14.15 -8.81
CA LEU A 17 4.89 13.10 -9.32
C LEU A 17 4.71 13.20 -10.84
N SER A 18 4.73 12.07 -11.51
CA SER A 18 4.38 11.95 -12.93
C SER A 18 2.90 11.70 -13.15
N ALA A 19 2.22 11.08 -12.18
CA ALA A 19 0.81 10.76 -12.25
C ALA A 19 0.16 10.66 -10.87
N MET A 20 -1.15 10.85 -10.81
CA MET A 20 -2.01 10.42 -9.71
C MET A 20 -3.09 9.51 -10.27
N LEU A 21 -3.00 8.25 -9.93
CA LEU A 21 -4.00 7.23 -10.29
C LEU A 21 -4.90 6.97 -9.08
N SER A 22 -6.18 7.05 -9.26
CA SER A 22 -7.16 6.91 -8.20
C SER A 22 -8.30 5.97 -8.59
N SER A 23 -9.00 5.47 -7.59
CA SER A 23 -10.22 4.70 -7.79
C SER A 23 -11.39 5.34 -7.06
N GLU A 24 -12.58 5.23 -7.63
CA GLU A 24 -13.83 5.77 -7.06
C GLU A 24 -14.41 4.89 -5.95
N THR A 25 -13.53 4.26 -5.17
CA THR A 25 -13.91 3.38 -4.05
C THR A 25 -14.04 4.12 -2.72
N CYS A 26 -13.45 5.30 -2.62
CA CYS A 26 -13.39 6.08 -1.39
C CYS A 26 -13.65 7.56 -1.68
N GLN A 27 -14.69 8.12 -1.07
CA GLN A 27 -15.03 9.54 -1.26
C GLN A 27 -13.89 10.50 -0.83
N MET A 28 -13.04 10.10 0.09
CA MET A 28 -11.89 10.90 0.49
C MET A 28 -10.85 10.99 -0.62
N MET A 29 -10.58 9.87 -1.30
CA MET A 29 -9.69 9.84 -2.48
C MET A 29 -10.29 10.56 -3.67
N HIS A 30 -11.59 10.39 -3.90
CA HIS A 30 -12.31 11.14 -4.92
C HIS A 30 -12.13 12.65 -4.69
N ARG A 31 -12.35 13.14 -3.47
CA ARG A 31 -12.18 14.55 -3.13
C ARG A 31 -10.72 15.03 -3.28
N ALA A 32 -9.74 14.20 -2.95
CA ALA A 32 -8.34 14.53 -3.19
C ALA A 32 -8.06 14.69 -4.70
N HIS A 33 -8.55 13.76 -5.51
CA HIS A 33 -8.42 13.82 -6.97
C HIS A 33 -9.03 15.10 -7.55
N GLU A 34 -10.24 15.45 -7.14
CA GLU A 34 -10.90 16.68 -7.57
C GLU A 34 -10.08 17.94 -7.23
N TYR A 35 -9.42 18.00 -6.08
CA TYR A 35 -8.56 19.13 -5.74
C TYR A 35 -7.38 19.27 -6.69
N PHE A 36 -6.74 18.17 -7.06
CA PHE A 36 -5.65 18.20 -8.04
C PHE A 36 -6.13 18.65 -9.41
N ASP A 37 -7.30 18.17 -9.85
CA ASP A 37 -7.87 18.52 -11.15
C ASP A 37 -8.31 20.00 -11.21
N ILE A 38 -9.18 20.42 -10.28
CA ILE A 38 -9.77 21.76 -10.27
C ILE A 38 -8.71 22.85 -10.06
N MET A 39 -7.74 22.59 -9.18
CA MET A 39 -6.73 23.59 -8.82
C MET A 39 -5.47 23.52 -9.69
N GLY A 40 -5.30 22.49 -10.48
CA GLY A 40 -4.14 22.31 -11.38
C GLY A 40 -2.77 22.24 -10.68
N LEU A 41 -2.76 21.93 -9.37
CA LEU A 41 -1.62 22.18 -8.48
C LEU A 41 -0.28 21.64 -8.98
N VAL A 42 -0.19 20.33 -9.21
CA VAL A 42 1.07 19.70 -9.68
C VAL A 42 1.32 20.01 -11.14
N LYS A 43 0.27 20.10 -11.95
CA LYS A 43 0.33 20.31 -13.39
C LYS A 43 0.95 21.65 -13.78
N GLU A 44 0.82 22.67 -12.96
CA GLU A 44 1.47 23.97 -13.18
C GLU A 44 3.00 23.88 -13.13
N GLN A 45 3.53 22.98 -12.28
CA GLN A 45 4.97 22.77 -12.09
C GLN A 45 5.52 21.62 -12.94
N ASN A 46 4.67 20.65 -13.25
CA ASN A 46 5.00 19.50 -14.11
C ASN A 46 3.91 19.32 -15.17
N PRO A 47 4.08 19.90 -16.37
CA PRO A 47 3.08 19.83 -17.46
C PRO A 47 2.75 18.40 -17.92
N ASP A 48 3.67 17.45 -17.75
CA ASP A 48 3.50 16.05 -18.12
C ASP A 48 2.73 15.25 -17.05
N PHE A 49 2.47 15.86 -15.89
CA PHE A 49 1.66 15.23 -14.85
C PHE A 49 0.25 14.97 -15.35
N PHE A 50 -0.24 13.75 -15.13
CA PHE A 50 -1.61 13.40 -15.49
C PHE A 50 -2.40 12.83 -14.32
N LEU A 51 -3.70 13.07 -14.36
CA LEU A 51 -4.67 12.52 -13.44
C LEU A 51 -5.49 11.45 -14.15
N SER A 52 -5.73 10.34 -13.49
CA SER A 52 -6.67 9.35 -13.95
C SER A 52 -7.44 8.73 -12.80
N MET A 53 -8.74 8.55 -13.01
CA MET A 53 -9.63 7.92 -12.03
C MET A 53 -10.36 6.77 -12.71
N MET A 54 -10.37 5.62 -12.07
CA MET A 54 -11.13 4.46 -12.53
C MET A 54 -12.33 4.20 -11.64
N ASP A 55 -13.42 3.75 -12.24
CA ASP A 55 -14.59 3.22 -11.54
C ASP A 55 -14.33 1.76 -11.13
N VAL A 56 -14.79 1.40 -9.93
CA VAL A 56 -14.69 0.04 -9.40
C VAL A 56 -16.07 -0.44 -9.02
N PRO A 57 -16.60 -1.46 -9.72
CA PRO A 57 -17.96 -1.94 -9.48
C PRO A 57 -18.09 -2.61 -8.11
N PHE A 58 -19.23 -2.41 -7.46
CA PHE A 58 -19.55 -3.01 -6.15
C PHE A 58 -20.15 -4.43 -6.24
N VAL A 59 -20.39 -4.92 -7.45
CA VAL A 59 -21.01 -6.23 -7.69
C VAL A 59 -20.06 -7.17 -8.41
N THR A 60 -20.21 -8.47 -8.17
CA THR A 60 -19.34 -9.53 -8.71
C THR A 60 -20.05 -10.31 -9.83
N THR A 61 -20.44 -9.61 -10.89
CA THR A 61 -21.03 -10.21 -12.09
C THR A 61 -20.03 -10.25 -13.23
N LYS A 62 -20.28 -11.06 -14.26
CA LYS A 62 -19.45 -11.09 -15.45
C LYS A 62 -19.31 -9.71 -16.10
N ALA A 63 -20.42 -8.99 -16.24
CA ALA A 63 -20.41 -7.63 -16.79
C ALA A 63 -19.59 -6.65 -15.93
N ALA A 64 -19.62 -6.81 -14.60
CA ALA A 64 -18.80 -6.01 -13.71
C ALA A 64 -17.29 -6.29 -13.86
N TYR A 65 -16.90 -7.54 -14.04
CA TYR A 65 -15.51 -7.89 -14.33
C TYR A 65 -15.03 -7.33 -15.67
N GLU A 66 -15.84 -7.45 -16.73
CA GLU A 66 -15.54 -6.87 -18.04
C GLU A 66 -15.44 -5.34 -17.96
N HIS A 67 -16.31 -4.69 -17.20
CA HIS A 67 -16.21 -3.26 -16.93
C HIS A 67 -14.92 -2.90 -16.20
N TYR A 68 -14.58 -3.61 -15.12
CA TYR A 68 -13.38 -3.37 -14.32
C TYR A 68 -12.10 -3.55 -15.15
N GLU A 69 -12.04 -4.60 -15.98
CA GLU A 69 -10.91 -4.80 -16.90
C GLU A 69 -10.76 -3.62 -17.88
N ASN A 70 -11.88 -3.15 -18.44
CA ASN A 70 -11.86 -1.96 -19.30
C ASN A 70 -11.43 -0.69 -18.56
N GLN A 71 -11.83 -0.53 -17.29
CA GLN A 71 -11.40 0.59 -16.45
C GLN A 71 -9.89 0.55 -16.20
N LEU A 72 -9.34 -0.60 -15.80
CA LEU A 72 -7.91 -0.79 -15.63
C LEU A 72 -7.13 -0.47 -16.91
N ARG A 73 -7.58 -0.98 -18.04
CA ARG A 73 -6.93 -0.74 -19.33
C ARG A 73 -6.92 0.74 -19.69
N ARG A 74 -8.09 1.39 -19.72
CA ARG A 74 -8.25 2.78 -20.20
C ARG A 74 -7.71 3.82 -19.24
N HIS A 75 -7.85 3.59 -17.94
CA HIS A 75 -7.55 4.61 -16.93
C HIS A 75 -6.20 4.40 -16.23
N ILE A 76 -5.61 3.21 -16.35
CA ILE A 76 -4.32 2.91 -15.72
C ILE A 76 -3.27 2.55 -16.79
N LEU A 77 -3.45 1.46 -17.51
CA LEU A 77 -2.41 0.91 -18.38
C LEU A 77 -2.09 1.82 -19.59
N GLU A 78 -3.10 2.16 -20.37
CA GLU A 78 -2.91 3.00 -21.57
C GLU A 78 -2.32 4.39 -21.26
N PRO A 79 -2.76 5.11 -20.20
CA PRO A 79 -2.12 6.36 -19.80
C PRO A 79 -0.66 6.19 -19.37
N LEU A 80 -0.34 5.13 -18.61
CA LEU A 80 1.04 4.84 -18.20
C LEU A 80 1.93 4.51 -19.40
N GLU A 81 1.47 3.70 -20.34
CA GLU A 81 2.18 3.43 -21.59
C GLU A 81 2.46 4.73 -22.36
N LYS A 82 1.41 5.54 -22.57
CA LYS A 82 1.48 6.76 -23.38
C LYS A 82 2.37 7.84 -22.78
N VAL A 83 2.30 8.05 -21.46
CA VAL A 83 3.00 9.18 -20.80
C VAL A 83 4.36 8.75 -20.26
N CYS A 84 4.43 7.55 -19.68
CA CYS A 84 5.64 7.05 -18.99
C CYS A 84 6.44 6.05 -19.84
N GLY A 85 5.92 5.60 -20.99
CA GLY A 85 6.59 4.60 -21.84
C GLY A 85 6.70 3.22 -21.21
N VAL A 86 5.79 2.89 -20.28
CA VAL A 86 5.76 1.60 -19.58
C VAL A 86 5.33 0.50 -20.53
N ASP A 87 6.00 -0.65 -20.50
CA ASP A 87 5.58 -1.84 -21.23
C ASP A 87 4.36 -2.47 -20.55
N ILE A 88 3.22 -2.47 -21.24
CA ILE A 88 1.94 -3.05 -20.80
C ILE A 88 1.64 -4.41 -21.45
N SER A 89 2.64 -5.06 -22.06
CA SER A 89 2.47 -6.40 -22.60
C SER A 89 2.09 -7.42 -21.51
N ASP A 90 1.38 -8.48 -21.90
CA ASP A 90 1.00 -9.56 -20.99
C ASP A 90 2.22 -10.16 -20.27
N LYS A 91 3.37 -10.20 -20.94
CA LYS A 91 4.63 -10.66 -20.36
C LYS A 91 5.10 -9.73 -19.23
N ALA A 92 5.06 -8.41 -19.46
CA ALA A 92 5.48 -7.42 -18.47
C ALA A 92 4.52 -7.40 -17.28
N ILE A 93 3.22 -7.43 -17.54
CA ILE A 93 2.19 -7.48 -16.50
C ILE A 93 2.33 -8.75 -15.66
N ARG A 94 2.53 -9.91 -16.28
CA ARG A 94 2.75 -11.18 -15.57
C ARG A 94 3.98 -11.11 -14.67
N ALA A 95 5.10 -10.60 -15.16
CA ALA A 95 6.31 -10.43 -14.36
C ALA A 95 6.10 -9.51 -13.16
N ALA A 96 5.36 -8.42 -13.34
CA ALA A 96 5.01 -7.50 -12.25
C ALA A 96 4.09 -8.16 -11.20
N ILE A 97 3.14 -9.00 -11.63
CA ILE A 97 2.27 -9.77 -10.72
C ILE A 97 3.10 -10.79 -9.92
N GLU A 98 4.01 -11.50 -10.56
CA GLU A 98 4.89 -12.46 -9.88
C GLU A 98 5.77 -11.77 -8.83
N GLU A 99 6.33 -10.61 -9.14
CA GLU A 99 7.12 -9.82 -8.19
C GLU A 99 6.25 -9.33 -7.02
N HIS A 100 5.04 -8.83 -7.30
CA HIS A 100 4.06 -8.43 -6.28
C HIS A 100 3.72 -9.60 -5.35
N ASN A 101 3.39 -10.77 -5.90
CA ASN A 101 3.05 -11.96 -5.13
C ASN A 101 4.21 -12.43 -4.22
N ASP A 102 5.43 -12.34 -4.68
CA ASP A 102 6.62 -12.62 -3.86
C ASP A 102 6.69 -11.70 -2.62
N ILE A 103 6.44 -10.40 -2.78
CA ILE A 103 6.40 -9.44 -1.66
C ILE A 103 5.24 -9.74 -0.73
N CYS A 104 4.04 -9.99 -1.28
CA CYS A 104 2.87 -10.37 -0.50
C CYS A 104 3.13 -11.62 0.37
N GLY A 105 3.81 -12.61 -0.18
CA GLY A 105 4.22 -13.81 0.56
C GLY A 105 5.12 -13.47 1.75
N ILE A 106 6.17 -12.67 1.53
CA ILE A 106 7.10 -12.27 2.59
C ILE A 106 6.38 -11.48 3.69
N ILE A 107 5.55 -10.49 3.33
CA ILE A 107 4.80 -9.69 4.30
C ILE A 107 3.77 -10.55 5.04
N SER A 108 3.16 -11.52 4.37
CA SER A 108 2.25 -12.48 5.00
C SER A 108 2.95 -13.32 6.07
N GLU A 109 4.12 -13.88 5.75
CA GLU A 109 4.91 -14.67 6.71
C GLU A 109 5.33 -13.81 7.91
N LEU A 110 5.83 -12.59 7.70
CA LEU A 110 6.14 -11.65 8.77
C LEU A 110 4.90 -11.33 9.63
N GLY A 111 3.75 -11.15 8.98
CA GLY A 111 2.48 -10.91 9.65
C GLY A 111 2.01 -12.07 10.53
N GLU A 112 2.24 -13.31 10.10
CA GLU A 112 1.91 -14.51 10.90
C GLU A 112 2.77 -14.60 12.17
N LEU A 113 4.02 -14.14 12.14
CA LEU A 113 4.88 -14.11 13.32
C LEU A 113 4.30 -13.24 14.45
N ARG A 114 3.48 -12.24 14.15
CA ARG A 114 2.80 -11.41 15.17
C ARG A 114 1.75 -12.18 15.96
N LYS A 115 1.23 -13.28 15.42
CA LYS A 115 0.19 -14.08 16.06
C LYS A 115 0.74 -15.04 17.14
N LEU A 116 2.04 -15.26 17.13
CA LEU A 116 2.68 -16.14 18.12
C LEU A 116 2.45 -15.62 19.56
N PRO A 117 2.42 -16.50 20.57
CA PRO A 117 2.34 -16.06 21.97
C PRO A 117 3.46 -15.09 22.37
N ASN A 118 4.66 -15.35 21.86
CA ASN A 118 5.85 -14.53 22.05
C ASN A 118 6.38 -14.11 20.68
N PRO A 119 5.90 -12.99 20.10
CA PRO A 119 6.28 -12.59 18.76
C PRO A 119 7.77 -12.18 18.67
N PRO A 120 8.51 -12.63 17.64
CA PRO A 120 9.88 -12.22 17.43
C PRO A 120 10.01 -10.85 16.73
N ILE A 121 8.90 -10.25 16.35
CA ILE A 121 8.81 -8.96 15.68
C ILE A 121 7.92 -8.05 16.50
N THR A 122 8.27 -6.78 16.63
CA THR A 122 7.40 -5.78 17.24
C THR A 122 6.32 -5.32 16.28
N SER A 123 5.23 -4.74 16.79
CA SER A 123 4.19 -4.16 15.95
C SER A 123 4.73 -2.97 15.16
N TYR A 124 5.62 -2.18 15.78
CA TYR A 124 6.31 -1.06 15.13
C TYR A 124 7.17 -1.53 13.94
N GLU A 125 8.04 -2.55 14.15
CA GLU A 125 8.87 -3.10 13.07
C GLU A 125 8.02 -3.60 11.91
N PHE A 126 6.94 -4.33 12.20
CA PHE A 126 6.03 -4.81 11.16
C PHE A 126 5.38 -3.66 10.40
N HIS A 127 4.92 -2.62 11.09
CA HIS A 127 4.31 -1.45 10.45
C HIS A 127 5.29 -0.74 9.50
N VAL A 128 6.55 -0.58 9.90
CA VAL A 128 7.60 -0.05 9.02
C VAL A 128 7.79 -0.92 7.78
N LEU A 129 7.89 -2.25 7.94
CA LEU A 129 8.05 -3.17 6.82
C LEU A 129 6.85 -3.15 5.87
N GLN A 130 5.65 -3.02 6.41
CA GLN A 130 4.42 -2.85 5.65
C GLN A 130 4.47 -1.59 4.77
N LEU A 131 4.78 -0.44 5.36
CA LEU A 131 4.89 0.82 4.62
C LEU A 131 5.98 0.75 3.55
N VAL A 132 7.14 0.19 3.87
CA VAL A 132 8.23 0.00 2.90
C VAL A 132 7.76 -0.86 1.72
N SER A 133 6.99 -1.92 1.97
CA SER A 133 6.48 -2.80 0.90
C SER A 133 5.49 -2.11 -0.05
N GLU A 134 4.80 -1.07 0.42
CA GLU A 134 3.81 -0.33 -0.37
C GLU A 134 4.40 0.91 -1.05
N CYS A 135 5.39 1.56 -0.42
CA CYS A 135 5.90 2.84 -0.89
C CYS A 135 7.19 2.74 -1.72
N CYS A 136 7.93 1.64 -1.61
CA CYS A 136 9.22 1.49 -2.30
C CYS A 136 9.11 0.59 -3.54
N PRO A 137 9.90 0.87 -4.60
CA PRO A 137 10.00 -0.03 -5.73
C PRO A 137 10.42 -1.44 -5.29
N GLN A 138 9.65 -2.44 -5.69
CA GLN A 138 9.78 -3.83 -5.21
C GLN A 138 11.16 -4.43 -5.48
N TYR A 139 11.75 -4.15 -6.65
CA TYR A 139 13.10 -4.62 -7.01
C TYR A 139 14.21 -4.13 -6.07
N LEU A 140 14.00 -3.01 -5.38
CA LEU A 140 14.97 -2.47 -4.41
C LEU A 140 14.86 -3.12 -3.03
N ILE A 141 13.69 -3.59 -2.65
CA ILE A 141 13.39 -4.02 -1.28
C ILE A 141 13.26 -5.53 -1.11
N LYS A 142 12.96 -6.27 -2.16
CA LYS A 142 12.64 -7.71 -2.13
C LYS A 142 13.67 -8.53 -1.35
N GLU A 143 14.95 -8.41 -1.69
CA GLU A 143 16.00 -9.17 -1.01
C GLU A 143 16.17 -8.75 0.45
N LYS A 144 16.02 -7.44 0.73
CA LYS A 144 16.09 -6.93 2.11
C LYS A 144 14.94 -7.44 2.97
N LEU A 145 13.73 -7.50 2.42
CA LEU A 145 12.58 -8.09 3.11
C LEU A 145 12.79 -9.58 3.39
N ARG A 146 13.35 -10.34 2.44
CA ARG A 146 13.70 -11.75 2.64
C ARG A 146 14.78 -11.94 3.72
N GLU A 147 15.82 -11.12 3.71
CA GLU A 147 16.86 -11.12 4.75
C GLU A 147 16.23 -10.83 6.13
N THR A 148 15.38 -9.81 6.21
CA THR A 148 14.66 -9.44 7.43
C THR A 148 13.77 -10.58 7.94
N LEU A 149 13.01 -11.23 7.06
CA LEU A 149 12.19 -12.38 7.44
C LEU A 149 13.05 -13.51 8.03
N ARG A 150 14.19 -13.82 7.39
CA ARG A 150 15.13 -14.85 7.89
C ARG A 150 15.73 -14.50 9.26
N GLU A 151 16.06 -13.23 9.46
CA GLU A 151 16.61 -12.72 10.73
C GLU A 151 15.55 -12.79 11.82
N VAL A 152 14.38 -12.22 11.57
CA VAL A 152 13.27 -12.16 12.53
C VAL A 152 12.83 -13.56 12.94
N SER A 153 12.73 -14.49 11.99
CA SER A 153 12.34 -15.88 12.28
C SER A 153 13.33 -16.63 13.19
N LYS A 154 14.58 -16.16 13.30
CA LYS A 154 15.63 -16.75 14.13
C LYS A 154 15.86 -16.01 15.45
N ARG A 155 15.15 -14.90 15.67
CA ARG A 155 15.32 -14.11 16.91
C ARG A 155 14.93 -14.93 18.14
N LYS A 156 15.74 -14.80 19.17
CA LYS A 156 15.34 -15.30 20.49
C LYS A 156 14.23 -14.42 21.03
N VAL A 157 13.11 -15.07 21.39
CA VAL A 157 11.95 -14.36 21.93
C VAL A 157 12.00 -14.36 23.46
N ASP A 158 11.49 -13.27 24.07
CA ASP A 158 11.30 -13.20 25.50
C ASP A 158 10.15 -14.14 25.90
N PRO A 159 10.35 -15.10 26.82
CA PRO A 159 9.29 -15.96 27.30
C PRO A 159 8.20 -15.19 28.08
N LYS A 160 8.48 -13.94 28.48
CA LYS A 160 7.55 -13.04 29.16
C LYS A 160 7.50 -11.69 28.44
N PRO A 161 6.81 -11.61 27.29
CA PRO A 161 6.72 -10.36 26.54
C PRO A 161 6.06 -9.26 27.38
N ASN A 162 6.63 -8.06 27.31
CA ASN A 162 6.22 -6.91 28.12
C ASN A 162 5.01 -6.18 27.51
N TYR A 163 3.91 -6.89 27.29
CA TYR A 163 2.66 -6.26 26.91
C TYR A 163 1.49 -6.76 27.76
N ARG A 164 0.54 -5.86 28.07
CA ARG A 164 -0.64 -6.13 28.89
C ARG A 164 -1.85 -6.55 28.06
N ALA A 165 -1.89 -6.15 26.79
CA ALA A 165 -3.00 -6.44 25.90
C ALA A 165 -2.50 -6.70 24.47
N ARG A 166 -3.25 -7.56 23.76
CA ARG A 166 -3.10 -7.82 22.34
C ARG A 166 -4.32 -7.27 21.62
N LEU A 167 -4.13 -6.43 20.62
CA LEU A 167 -5.21 -5.75 19.91
C LEU A 167 -5.20 -6.06 18.41
N VAL A 168 -6.40 -6.03 17.84
CA VAL A 168 -6.60 -5.81 16.42
C VAL A 168 -6.98 -4.33 16.28
N VAL A 169 -6.27 -3.62 15.41
CA VAL A 169 -6.54 -2.21 15.16
C VAL A 169 -7.15 -2.05 13.77
N THR A 170 -8.29 -1.36 13.69
CA THR A 170 -8.99 -1.09 12.44
C THR A 170 -9.26 0.39 12.31
N GLY A 171 -9.29 0.90 11.11
CA GLY A 171 -9.60 2.31 10.88
C GLY A 171 -9.21 2.79 9.50
N SER A 172 -9.09 4.10 9.38
CA SER A 172 -8.65 4.77 8.17
C SER A 172 -7.13 4.69 8.00
N GLU A 173 -6.50 5.74 7.53
CA GLU A 173 -5.06 5.81 7.35
C GLU A 173 -4.32 5.87 8.69
N VAL A 174 -3.32 5.01 8.83
CA VAL A 174 -2.29 5.11 9.86
C VAL A 174 -0.96 4.87 9.16
N ASP A 175 -0.39 5.93 8.64
CA ASP A 175 0.86 5.96 7.86
C ASP A 175 2.08 6.35 8.70
N ASP A 176 1.87 6.73 9.97
CA ASP A 176 2.95 7.06 10.90
C ASP A 176 3.22 5.89 11.86
N PRO A 177 4.36 5.18 11.72
CA PRO A 177 4.74 4.10 12.62
C PRO A 177 4.89 4.55 14.09
N ALA A 178 5.11 5.85 14.33
CA ALA A 178 5.19 6.40 15.69
C ALA A 178 3.89 6.16 16.48
N PHE A 179 2.73 6.11 15.82
CA PHE A 179 1.47 5.75 16.45
C PHE A 179 1.51 4.31 16.99
N THR A 180 1.99 3.36 16.20
CA THR A 180 2.12 1.96 16.64
C THR A 180 3.16 1.83 17.75
N LYS A 181 4.26 2.59 17.67
CA LYS A 181 5.27 2.66 18.74
C LYS A 181 4.68 3.18 20.04
N LEU A 182 3.84 4.21 19.98
CA LEU A 182 3.14 4.75 21.15
C LEU A 182 2.23 3.70 21.80
N LEU A 183 1.51 2.89 21.02
CA LEU A 183 0.71 1.79 21.54
C LEU A 183 1.58 0.75 22.28
N GLU A 184 2.73 0.40 21.72
CA GLU A 184 3.68 -0.51 22.37
C GLU A 184 4.22 0.06 23.68
N ASP A 185 4.58 1.34 23.71
CA ASP A 185 5.06 2.02 24.91
C ASP A 185 3.98 2.08 26.02
N CYS A 186 2.69 2.03 25.64
CA CYS A 186 1.56 1.85 26.56
C CYS A 186 1.36 0.40 26.99
N GLY A 187 2.17 -0.55 26.56
CA GLY A 187 2.08 -1.96 26.88
C GLY A 187 1.03 -2.72 26.06
N VAL A 188 0.78 -2.29 24.84
CA VAL A 188 -0.13 -2.94 23.89
C VAL A 188 0.67 -3.55 22.75
N TYR A 189 0.23 -4.71 22.27
CA TYR A 189 0.79 -5.33 21.07
C TYR A 189 -0.27 -5.46 19.99
N VAL A 190 0.00 -4.95 18.79
CA VAL A 190 -0.91 -5.03 17.64
C VAL A 190 -0.66 -6.33 16.86
N VAL A 191 -1.53 -7.32 17.05
CA VAL A 191 -1.40 -8.65 16.43
C VAL A 191 -1.92 -8.68 14.99
N ALA A 192 -2.84 -7.78 14.66
CA ALA A 192 -3.39 -7.61 13.32
C ALA A 192 -3.89 -6.18 13.16
N ASP A 193 -3.94 -5.74 11.92
CA ASP A 193 -4.43 -4.41 11.57
C ASP A 193 -5.26 -4.47 10.30
N ARG A 194 -6.14 -3.48 10.13
CA ARG A 194 -6.89 -3.23 8.92
C ARG A 194 -6.98 -1.72 8.69
N TYR A 195 -5.90 -1.15 8.27
CA TYR A 195 -5.82 0.23 7.78
C TYR A 195 -5.97 0.26 6.27
N CYS A 196 -6.12 1.44 5.67
CA CYS A 196 -6.03 1.59 4.22
C CYS A 196 -4.61 1.26 3.72
N TYR A 197 -3.57 1.60 4.49
CA TYR A 197 -2.18 1.14 4.35
C TYR A 197 -1.86 -0.05 5.27
N GLY A 198 -2.83 -0.86 5.59
CA GLY A 198 -2.65 -1.94 6.53
C GLY A 198 -2.14 -3.22 5.89
N SER A 199 -1.86 -4.19 6.73
CA SER A 199 -1.33 -5.50 6.32
C SER A 199 -2.29 -6.30 5.44
N PHE A 200 -3.56 -5.96 5.40
CA PHE A 200 -4.54 -6.73 4.63
C PHE A 200 -4.40 -6.53 3.12
N PRO A 201 -4.38 -5.29 2.55
CA PRO A 201 -4.24 -5.10 1.11
C PRO A 201 -2.90 -5.60 0.56
N GLY A 202 -1.80 -5.32 1.27
CA GLY A 202 -0.45 -5.68 0.85
C GLY A 202 -0.10 -7.17 0.99
N ARG A 203 -1.07 -8.02 1.36
CA ARG A 203 -0.88 -9.46 1.55
C ARG A 203 -1.76 -10.32 0.64
N GLN A 204 -2.49 -9.69 -0.26
CA GLN A 204 -3.33 -10.42 -1.22
C GLN A 204 -2.56 -10.71 -2.51
N GLU A 205 -2.30 -11.98 -2.74
CA GLU A 205 -1.73 -12.45 -4.00
C GLU A 205 -2.75 -12.35 -5.14
N ILE A 206 -2.27 -12.02 -6.33
CA ILE A 206 -3.04 -12.03 -7.57
C ILE A 206 -2.93 -13.42 -8.18
N ILE A 207 -4.08 -14.08 -8.38
CA ILE A 207 -4.14 -15.42 -8.97
C ILE A 207 -3.93 -15.31 -10.48
N LEU A 208 -2.85 -15.88 -10.97
CA LEU A 208 -2.58 -16.02 -12.40
C LEU A 208 -3.35 -17.23 -12.93
N SER A 209 -4.24 -17.01 -13.89
CA SER A 209 -4.99 -18.06 -14.60
C SER A 209 -4.22 -18.54 -15.83
#